data_ecf8dcb5ae515e923742142360259fd5
#
_entry.id   ecf8dcb5ae515e923742142360259fd5
#
_cell.length_a   1.000
_cell.length_b   1.000
_cell.length_c   1.000
_cell.angle_alpha   90.00
_cell.angle_beta   90.00
_cell.angle_gamma   90.00
#
_symmetry.space_group_name_H-M   'P 1'
#
loop_
_entity.id
_entity.type
_entity.pdbx_description
1 polymer ?
#
loop_
_entity_poly.entity_id
_entity_poly.type
_entity_poly.pdbx_seq_one_letter_code
_entity_poly.pdbx_strand_id
1 'polypeptide(L)'
;MKPAPLANFLIPHSFARNLAESRWGRGGTSSDHTTRHGVFYFSCSGHGGYVVDAGALTPEERTEVEKIVTAEPIRILVQGDAVIGISNPFTHTRGIKYKTHLGPPEWQVHPVYLFEEDCDWAVLEHVTGIRTSWAKGREDKDPEAFVADLERRFEELVAAKRRREVDAIPQ
;
A
#
# COMPACT_ATOMS: atom_id res chain seq x y z
N MET A 1 7.68 -8.41 -16.03
CA MET A 1 6.26 -7.96 -16.06
C MET A 1 5.73 -8.00 -14.62
N LYS A 2 5.15 -6.90 -14.12
CA LYS A 2 4.53 -6.90 -12.77
C LYS A 2 3.27 -7.78 -12.79
N PRO A 3 3.04 -8.60 -11.76
CA PRO A 3 1.86 -9.46 -11.73
C PRO A 3 0.57 -8.60 -11.69
N ALA A 4 -0.44 -9.04 -12.41
CA ALA A 4 -1.78 -8.46 -12.31
C ALA A 4 -2.46 -8.96 -11.03
N PRO A 5 -3.33 -8.16 -10.41
CA PRO A 5 -4.14 -8.64 -9.29
C PRO A 5 -5.10 -9.74 -9.76
N LEU A 6 -5.40 -10.65 -8.83
CA LEU A 6 -6.36 -11.73 -9.08
C LEU A 6 -7.77 -11.17 -9.10
N ALA A 7 -8.56 -11.59 -10.08
CA ALA A 7 -9.97 -11.19 -10.14
C ALA A 7 -10.72 -11.68 -8.90
N ASN A 8 -11.50 -10.81 -8.29
CA ASN A 8 -12.35 -11.08 -7.13
C ASN A 8 -11.63 -11.52 -5.84
N PHE A 9 -10.30 -11.45 -5.80
CA PHE A 9 -9.56 -11.67 -4.57
C PHE A 9 -9.22 -10.34 -3.89
N LEU A 10 -9.45 -10.27 -2.59
CA LEU A 10 -8.98 -9.18 -1.73
C LEU A 10 -8.42 -9.77 -0.43
N ILE A 11 -7.31 -9.22 0.04
CA ILE A 11 -6.71 -9.66 1.30
C ILE A 11 -7.66 -9.41 2.47
N PRO A 12 -7.74 -10.32 3.45
CA PRO A 12 -8.53 -10.10 4.65
C PRO A 12 -7.87 -9.06 5.56
N HIS A 13 -8.70 -8.35 6.35
CA HIS A 13 -8.24 -7.32 7.30
C HIS A 13 -7.18 -7.84 8.29
N SER A 14 -7.34 -9.07 8.78
CA SER A 14 -6.37 -9.69 9.71
C SER A 14 -4.99 -9.85 9.08
N PHE A 15 -4.94 -10.18 7.78
CA PHE A 15 -3.69 -10.29 7.04
C PHE A 15 -3.06 -8.90 6.80
N ALA A 16 -3.87 -7.91 6.41
CA ALA A 16 -3.43 -6.53 6.25
C ALA A 16 -2.85 -5.97 7.57
N ARG A 17 -3.50 -6.25 8.71
CA ARG A 17 -2.99 -5.89 10.05
C ARG A 17 -1.62 -6.52 10.33
N ASN A 18 -1.45 -7.80 10.04
CA ASN A 18 -0.17 -8.49 10.24
C ASN A 18 0.96 -7.88 9.37
N LEU A 19 0.66 -7.45 8.15
CA LEU A 19 1.61 -6.73 7.31
C LEU A 19 1.98 -5.38 7.94
N ALA A 20 1.00 -4.60 8.38
CA ALA A 20 1.21 -3.32 9.03
C ALA A 20 2.07 -3.45 10.30
N GLU A 21 1.74 -4.42 11.17
CA GLU A 21 2.52 -4.70 12.38
C GLU A 21 3.96 -5.15 12.09
N SER A 22 4.15 -5.90 11.03
CA SER A 22 5.49 -6.29 10.58
C SER A 22 6.31 -5.11 10.06
N ARG A 23 5.66 -4.15 9.41
CA ARG A 23 6.31 -2.99 8.81
C ARG A 23 6.54 -1.87 9.82
N TRP A 24 5.54 -1.52 10.60
CA TRP A 24 5.54 -0.34 11.46
C TRP A 24 5.65 -0.65 12.96
N GLY A 25 5.54 -1.91 13.37
CA GLY A 25 5.70 -2.38 14.75
C GLY A 25 4.40 -2.80 15.43
N ARG A 26 4.54 -3.62 16.48
CA ARG A 26 3.42 -4.29 17.17
C ARG A 26 2.80 -3.48 18.33
N GLY A 27 3.19 -2.26 18.54
CA GLY A 27 2.77 -1.49 19.72
C GLY A 27 1.44 -0.77 19.53
N GLY A 28 0.33 -1.41 19.85
CA GLY A 28 -0.96 -0.73 19.93
C GLY A 28 -1.51 -0.27 18.58
N THR A 29 -1.37 -1.12 17.56
CA THR A 29 -1.87 -0.83 16.21
C THR A 29 -3.37 -0.64 16.22
N SER A 30 -3.82 0.58 15.94
CA SER A 30 -5.22 0.93 15.67
C SER A 30 -5.48 0.86 14.16
N SER A 31 -6.73 0.62 13.79
CA SER A 31 -7.18 0.69 12.41
C SER A 31 -8.24 1.77 12.26
N ASP A 32 -8.21 2.49 11.15
CA ASP A 32 -9.25 3.41 10.76
C ASP A 32 -9.98 2.91 9.51
N HIS A 33 -11.25 3.28 9.39
CA HIS A 33 -12.04 2.95 8.22
C HIS A 33 -11.61 3.80 7.02
N THR A 34 -11.51 3.15 5.86
CA THR A 34 -11.30 3.82 4.59
C THR A 34 -12.57 3.80 3.76
N THR A 35 -12.62 4.66 2.76
CA THR A 35 -13.77 4.77 1.84
C THR A 35 -13.84 3.63 0.81
N ARG A 36 -12.87 2.70 0.81
CA ARG A 36 -12.79 1.63 -0.19
C ARG A 36 -12.46 0.27 0.42
N HIS A 37 -13.21 -0.76 0.05
CA HIS A 37 -12.92 -2.14 0.43
C HIS A 37 -11.59 -2.61 -0.17
N GLY A 38 -10.80 -3.40 0.60
CA GLY A 38 -9.46 -3.84 0.21
C GLY A 38 -8.36 -2.81 0.44
N VAL A 39 -8.72 -1.64 1.01
CA VAL A 39 -7.78 -0.61 1.47
C VAL A 39 -7.94 -0.45 2.97
N PHE A 40 -6.83 -0.56 3.69
CA PHE A 40 -6.81 -0.52 5.14
C PHE A 40 -5.83 0.55 5.60
N TYR A 41 -6.19 1.29 6.64
CA TYR A 41 -5.28 2.21 7.31
C TYR A 41 -4.98 1.71 8.72
N PHE A 42 -3.70 1.72 9.08
CA PHE A 42 -3.22 1.34 10.40
C PHE A 42 -2.28 2.40 10.93
N SER A 43 -2.36 2.67 12.23
CA SER A 43 -1.43 3.55 12.92
C SER A 43 -0.95 2.90 14.21
N CYS A 44 0.30 3.17 14.57
CA CYS A 44 0.89 2.83 15.85
C CYS A 44 1.61 4.05 16.41
N SER A 45 2.24 3.95 17.59
CA SER A 45 2.97 5.09 18.17
C SER A 45 4.18 5.46 17.29
N GLY A 46 4.03 6.47 16.46
CA GLY A 46 5.09 7.06 15.64
C GLY A 46 5.10 6.66 14.17
N HIS A 47 4.31 5.69 13.74
CA HIS A 47 4.23 5.26 12.34
C HIS A 47 2.83 4.81 11.97
N GLY A 48 2.50 4.90 10.70
CA GLY A 48 1.26 4.41 10.16
C GLY A 48 1.24 4.44 8.64
N GLY A 49 0.11 4.10 8.07
CA GLY A 49 -0.08 4.17 6.63
C GLY A 49 -1.14 3.22 6.10
N TYR A 50 -1.19 3.12 4.80
CA TYR A 50 -2.14 2.28 4.10
C TYR A 50 -1.53 0.94 3.71
N VAL A 51 -2.31 -0.11 3.90
CA VAL A 51 -2.12 -1.42 3.26
C VAL A 51 -3.18 -1.55 2.18
N VAL A 52 -2.75 -1.64 0.94
CA VAL A 52 -3.63 -1.58 -0.23
C VAL A 52 -3.52 -2.85 -1.03
N ASP A 53 -4.62 -3.57 -1.13
CA ASP A 53 -4.74 -4.67 -2.09
C ASP A 53 -4.78 -4.09 -3.51
N ALA A 54 -3.91 -4.58 -4.40
CA ALA A 54 -3.90 -4.10 -5.78
C ALA A 54 -5.20 -4.35 -6.53
N GLY A 55 -5.99 -5.35 -6.12
CA GLY A 55 -7.33 -5.60 -6.64
C GLY A 55 -8.37 -4.55 -6.24
N ALA A 56 -8.07 -3.72 -5.21
CA ALA A 56 -8.90 -2.59 -4.83
C ALA A 56 -8.70 -1.35 -5.70
N LEU A 57 -7.66 -1.32 -6.52
CA LEU A 57 -7.34 -0.21 -7.44
C LEU A 57 -7.80 -0.56 -8.86
N THR A 58 -8.32 0.43 -9.58
CA THR A 58 -8.54 0.26 -11.02
C THR A 58 -7.20 0.11 -11.75
N PRO A 59 -7.16 -0.44 -12.97
CA PRO A 59 -5.91 -0.54 -13.75
C PRO A 59 -5.24 0.82 -13.95
N GLU A 60 -6.04 1.87 -14.15
CA GLU A 60 -5.57 3.25 -14.35
C GLU A 60 -4.95 3.80 -13.05
N GLU A 61 -5.67 3.70 -11.93
CA GLU A 61 -5.17 4.11 -10.61
C GLU A 61 -3.87 3.41 -10.27
N ARG A 62 -3.80 2.10 -10.49
CA ARG A 62 -2.59 1.32 -10.24
C ARG A 62 -1.42 1.79 -11.11
N THR A 63 -1.67 2.07 -12.39
CA THR A 63 -0.65 2.58 -13.30
C THR A 63 -0.11 3.93 -12.83
N GLU A 64 -0.99 4.84 -12.40
CA GLU A 64 -0.56 6.16 -11.91
C GLU A 64 0.22 6.06 -10.59
N VAL A 65 -0.26 5.25 -9.65
CA VAL A 65 0.43 5.00 -8.38
C VAL A 65 1.83 4.42 -8.63
N GLU A 66 1.95 3.41 -9.49
CA GLU A 66 3.22 2.74 -9.80
C GLU A 66 4.24 3.62 -10.54
N LYS A 67 3.81 4.68 -11.21
CA LYS A 67 4.71 5.66 -11.81
C LYS A 67 5.47 6.47 -10.75
N ILE A 68 4.88 6.69 -9.60
CA ILE A 68 5.38 7.59 -8.56
C ILE A 68 6.04 6.83 -7.43
N VAL A 69 5.39 5.74 -6.98
CA VAL A 69 5.92 4.91 -5.89
C VAL A 69 7.13 4.12 -6.36
N THR A 70 8.24 4.28 -5.66
CA THR A 70 9.50 3.60 -5.98
C THR A 70 9.61 2.21 -5.37
N ALA A 71 8.84 1.94 -4.30
CA ALA A 71 8.87 0.65 -3.64
C ALA A 71 8.18 -0.44 -4.48
N GLU A 72 8.81 -1.60 -4.58
CA GLU A 72 8.17 -2.79 -5.16
C GLU A 72 7.01 -3.23 -4.27
N PRO A 73 5.85 -3.58 -4.84
CA PRO A 73 4.75 -4.13 -4.05
C PRO A 73 5.15 -5.45 -3.39
N ILE A 74 4.62 -5.69 -2.21
CA ILE A 74 4.71 -7.00 -1.58
C ILE A 74 3.93 -7.99 -2.44
N ARG A 75 4.54 -9.11 -2.75
CA ARG A 75 3.90 -10.18 -3.52
C ARG A 75 3.42 -11.24 -2.55
N ILE A 76 2.13 -11.45 -2.48
CA ILE A 76 1.56 -12.56 -1.73
C ILE A 76 1.28 -13.74 -2.65
N LEU A 77 1.42 -14.94 -2.12
CA LEU A 77 1.07 -16.17 -2.80
C LEU A 77 -0.33 -16.57 -2.36
N VAL A 78 -1.21 -16.79 -3.33
CA VAL A 78 -2.62 -17.08 -3.10
C VAL A 78 -2.97 -18.42 -3.73
N GLN A 79 -3.75 -19.22 -3.02
CA GLN A 79 -4.38 -20.44 -3.51
C GLN A 79 -5.87 -20.40 -3.18
N GLY A 80 -6.72 -20.29 -4.18
CA GLY A 80 -8.15 -20.00 -3.97
C GLY A 80 -8.29 -18.67 -3.24
N ASP A 81 -9.02 -18.67 -2.13
CA ASP A 81 -9.23 -17.47 -1.29
C ASP A 81 -8.23 -17.36 -0.13
N ALA A 82 -7.23 -18.23 -0.07
CA ALA A 82 -6.27 -18.28 1.03
C ALA A 82 -4.93 -17.68 0.66
N VAL A 83 -4.40 -16.82 1.55
CA VAL A 83 -3.00 -16.39 1.47
C VAL A 83 -2.13 -17.50 2.05
N ILE A 84 -1.25 -18.08 1.22
CA ILE A 84 -0.40 -19.22 1.58
C ILE A 84 1.06 -18.83 1.77
N GLY A 85 1.48 -17.64 1.35
CA GLY A 85 2.84 -17.18 1.52
C GLY A 85 3.05 -15.73 1.12
N ILE A 86 4.24 -15.23 1.46
CA ILE A 86 4.72 -13.91 1.05
C ILE A 86 6.02 -14.11 0.29
N SER A 87 6.07 -13.61 -0.93
CA SER A 87 7.29 -13.48 -1.70
C SER A 87 7.72 -12.02 -1.66
N ASN A 88 8.54 -11.66 -0.68
CA ASN A 88 9.13 -10.34 -0.61
C ASN A 88 10.65 -10.46 -0.64
N PRO A 89 11.35 -9.80 -1.58
CA PRO A 89 12.79 -9.69 -1.54
C PRO A 89 13.30 -8.83 -0.37
N PHE A 90 12.44 -8.03 0.27
CA PHE A 90 12.81 -7.24 1.43
C PHE A 90 12.61 -8.04 2.73
N THR A 91 13.66 -8.63 3.20
CA THR A 91 13.79 -9.54 4.35
C THR A 91 13.43 -8.92 5.72
N HIS A 92 12.78 -7.78 5.79
CA HIS A 92 12.44 -7.10 7.04
C HIS A 92 11.02 -7.35 7.56
N THR A 93 10.21 -8.16 6.89
CA THR A 93 8.97 -8.68 7.46
C THR A 93 9.28 -9.74 8.52
N ARG A 94 9.83 -9.31 9.67
CA ARG A 94 10.02 -10.20 10.82
C ARG A 94 8.65 -10.69 11.27
N GLY A 95 8.35 -11.96 11.04
CA GLY A 95 7.27 -12.64 11.74
C GLY A 95 6.18 -13.29 10.91
N ILE A 96 6.05 -13.03 9.61
CA ILE A 96 5.07 -13.74 8.78
C ILE A 96 5.81 -14.85 8.03
N LYS A 97 5.98 -15.99 8.70
CA LYS A 97 6.47 -17.24 8.07
C LYS A 97 5.25 -18.07 7.70
N TYR A 98 4.80 -17.95 6.48
CA TYR A 98 3.90 -18.96 5.92
C TYR A 98 4.76 -20.11 5.40
N LYS A 99 4.54 -21.31 5.94
CA LYS A 99 5.22 -22.52 5.47
C LYS A 99 4.64 -22.90 4.11
N THR A 100 5.40 -22.65 3.07
CA THR A 100 5.10 -23.11 1.72
C THR A 100 5.44 -24.59 1.60
N HIS A 101 4.55 -25.47 2.00
CA HIS A 101 4.70 -26.92 1.80
C HIS A 101 4.03 -27.44 0.53
N LEU A 102 3.35 -26.56 -0.19
CA LEU A 102 2.65 -26.92 -1.43
C LEU A 102 3.49 -26.46 -2.62
N GLY A 103 3.88 -27.41 -3.45
CA GLY A 103 4.69 -27.17 -4.64
C GLY A 103 3.93 -26.35 -5.72
N PRO A 104 4.67 -25.75 -6.68
CA PRO A 104 4.04 -25.14 -7.85
C PRO A 104 3.30 -26.21 -8.65
N PRO A 105 2.17 -25.94 -9.28
CA PRO A 105 1.89 -24.83 -10.19
C PRO A 105 0.64 -23.99 -9.90
N GLU A 106 0.06 -24.10 -8.71
CA GLU A 106 -1.25 -23.49 -8.41
C GLU A 106 -1.17 -22.14 -7.69
N TRP A 107 0.04 -21.64 -7.46
CA TRP A 107 0.23 -20.39 -6.75
C TRP A 107 0.11 -19.20 -7.68
N GLN A 108 -0.77 -18.30 -7.33
CA GLN A 108 -0.90 -17.02 -8.03
C GLN A 108 -0.29 -15.92 -7.18
N VAL A 109 0.44 -15.02 -7.83
CA VAL A 109 1.05 -13.87 -7.16
C VAL A 109 0.08 -12.72 -7.21
N HIS A 110 -0.23 -12.16 -6.05
CA HIS A 110 -1.12 -11.01 -5.91
C HIS A 110 -0.37 -9.83 -5.27
N PRO A 111 -0.35 -8.64 -5.87
CA PRO A 111 0.40 -7.52 -5.32
C PRO A 111 -0.36 -6.80 -4.22
N VAL A 112 0.40 -6.38 -3.18
CA VAL A 112 -0.08 -5.55 -2.07
C VAL A 112 0.88 -4.39 -1.88
N TYR A 113 0.37 -3.16 -1.78
CA TYR A 113 1.15 -1.95 -1.58
C TYR A 113 1.11 -1.51 -0.13
N LEU A 114 2.21 -0.93 0.34
CA LEU A 114 2.30 -0.25 1.63
C LEU A 114 2.67 1.22 1.39
N PHE A 115 1.85 2.13 1.90
CA PHE A 115 2.07 3.57 1.83
C PHE A 115 2.25 4.12 3.24
N GLU A 116 3.41 4.68 3.52
CA GLU A 116 3.71 5.24 4.84
C GLU A 116 3.14 6.65 4.99
N GLU A 117 2.65 6.98 6.18
CA GLU A 117 2.02 8.27 6.47
C GLU A 117 2.98 9.46 6.34
N ASP A 118 4.29 9.23 6.52
CA ASP A 118 5.31 10.27 6.40
C ASP A 118 5.84 10.45 4.97
N CYS A 119 5.51 9.51 4.05
CA CYS A 119 6.12 9.45 2.73
C CYS A 119 5.11 9.52 1.59
N ASP A 120 4.48 8.40 1.30
CA ASP A 120 3.83 8.20 0.00
C ASP A 120 2.29 8.05 0.06
N TRP A 121 1.69 8.19 1.24
CA TRP A 121 0.24 8.16 1.41
C TRP A 121 -0.51 9.17 0.51
N ALA A 122 0.10 10.35 0.29
CA ALA A 122 -0.50 11.39 -0.53
C ALA A 122 -0.66 10.96 -2.00
N VAL A 123 0.20 10.07 -2.50
CA VAL A 123 0.05 9.49 -3.84
C VAL A 123 -1.25 8.71 -3.94
N LEU A 124 -1.51 7.84 -2.95
CA LEU A 124 -2.73 7.05 -2.92
C LEU A 124 -3.96 7.95 -2.85
N GLU A 125 -3.99 8.86 -1.89
CA GLU A 125 -5.15 9.75 -1.67
C GLU A 125 -5.42 10.68 -2.84
N HIS A 126 -4.37 11.21 -3.47
CA HIS A 126 -4.49 12.09 -4.64
C HIS A 126 -5.01 11.34 -5.87
N VAL A 127 -4.41 10.20 -6.18
CA VAL A 127 -4.73 9.43 -7.39
C VAL A 127 -6.12 8.78 -7.30
N THR A 128 -6.49 8.28 -6.12
CA THR A 128 -7.67 7.42 -5.98
C THR A 128 -8.86 8.07 -5.30
N GLY A 129 -8.67 9.20 -4.62
CA GLY A 129 -9.68 9.80 -3.78
C GLY A 129 -10.03 9.01 -2.50
N ILE A 130 -9.27 7.94 -2.19
CA ILE A 130 -9.47 7.18 -0.95
C ILE A 130 -9.10 8.06 0.25
N ARG A 131 -9.90 7.97 1.31
CA ARG A 131 -9.71 8.74 2.55
C ARG A 131 -9.85 7.83 3.77
N THR A 132 -9.06 8.11 4.81
CA THR A 132 -9.39 7.68 6.17
C THR A 132 -10.55 8.49 6.73
N SER A 133 -11.18 8.03 7.81
CA SER A 133 -12.21 8.84 8.52
C SER A 133 -11.64 10.17 8.99
N TRP A 134 -10.37 10.20 9.43
CA TRP A 134 -9.69 11.43 9.83
C TRP A 134 -9.45 12.39 8.65
N ALA A 135 -8.94 11.87 7.52
CA ALA A 135 -8.73 12.67 6.31
C ALA A 135 -10.06 13.22 5.78
N LYS A 136 -11.12 12.41 5.78
CA LYS A 136 -12.47 12.82 5.40
C LYS A 136 -13.00 13.91 6.31
N GLY A 137 -12.81 13.81 7.62
CA GLY A 137 -13.21 14.85 8.57
C GLY A 137 -12.46 16.18 8.38
N ARG A 138 -11.20 16.17 7.92
CA ARG A 138 -10.46 17.36 7.53
C ARG A 138 -10.98 17.97 6.23
N GLU A 139 -11.19 17.14 5.22
CA GLU A 139 -11.75 17.55 3.92
C GLU A 139 -13.13 18.17 4.08
N ASP A 140 -14.02 17.58 4.89
CA ASP A 140 -15.37 18.11 5.15
C ASP A 140 -15.33 19.44 5.91
N LYS A 141 -14.31 19.68 6.73
CA LYS A 141 -14.16 20.91 7.53
C LYS A 141 -13.60 22.07 6.70
N ASP A 142 -12.62 21.81 5.85
CA ASP A 142 -11.97 22.80 4.98
C ASP A 142 -11.50 22.12 3.69
N PRO A 143 -12.37 21.94 2.70
CA PRO A 143 -12.05 21.24 1.46
C PRO A 143 -10.91 21.87 0.66
N GLU A 144 -10.87 23.21 0.61
CA GLU A 144 -9.87 23.95 -0.18
C GLU A 144 -8.46 23.77 0.43
N ALA A 145 -8.33 23.97 1.73
CA ALA A 145 -7.05 23.79 2.41
C ALA A 145 -6.60 22.32 2.37
N PHE A 146 -7.53 21.36 2.47
CA PHE A 146 -7.21 19.94 2.38
C PHE A 146 -6.69 19.55 0.99
N VAL A 147 -7.37 19.96 -0.08
CA VAL A 147 -6.93 19.68 -1.45
C VAL A 147 -5.57 20.33 -1.74
N ALA A 148 -5.38 21.59 -1.34
CA ALA A 148 -4.10 22.28 -1.54
C ALA A 148 -2.93 21.59 -0.80
N ASP A 149 -3.14 21.10 0.44
CA ASP A 149 -2.11 20.35 1.17
C ASP A 149 -1.80 19.01 0.49
N LEU A 150 -2.82 18.31 0.00
CA LEU A 150 -2.68 17.04 -0.70
C LEU A 150 -1.91 17.20 -2.02
N GLU A 151 -2.26 18.19 -2.83
CA GLU A 151 -1.57 18.52 -4.10
C GLU A 151 -0.12 18.88 -3.86
N ARG A 152 0.17 19.74 -2.88
CA ARG A 152 1.53 20.13 -2.52
C ARG A 152 2.39 18.90 -2.17
N ARG A 153 1.87 18.00 -1.33
CA ARG A 153 2.57 16.76 -0.93
C ARG A 153 2.78 15.82 -2.11
N PHE A 154 1.80 15.68 -2.97
CA PHE A 154 1.89 14.89 -4.18
C PHE A 154 2.98 15.42 -5.11
N GLU A 155 3.02 16.74 -5.37
CA GLU A 155 4.06 17.37 -6.18
C GLU A 155 5.47 17.21 -5.61
N GLU A 156 5.61 17.32 -4.27
CA GLU A 156 6.89 17.07 -3.57
C GLU A 156 7.39 15.64 -3.82
N LEU A 157 6.51 14.64 -3.78
CA LEU A 157 6.87 13.24 -4.05
C LEU A 157 7.26 13.00 -5.52
N VAL A 158 6.53 13.58 -6.46
CA VAL A 158 6.85 13.54 -7.90
C VAL A 158 8.22 14.16 -8.14
N ALA A 159 8.49 15.33 -7.56
CA ALA A 159 9.77 16.01 -7.69
C ALA A 159 10.92 15.21 -7.05
N ALA A 160 10.68 14.59 -5.90
CA ALA A 160 11.67 13.74 -5.23
C ALA A 160 12.02 12.50 -6.07
N LYS A 161 11.03 11.88 -6.70
CA LYS A 161 11.25 10.73 -7.60
C LYS A 161 12.09 11.15 -8.81
N ARG A 162 11.74 12.25 -9.49
CA ARG A 162 12.48 12.75 -10.64
C ARG A 162 13.94 13.03 -10.30
N ARG A 163 14.24 13.61 -9.14
CA ARG A 163 15.62 13.82 -8.68
C ARG A 163 16.39 12.50 -8.58
N ARG A 164 15.79 11.48 -7.96
CA ARG A 164 16.43 10.16 -7.82
C ARG A 164 16.71 9.50 -9.17
N GLU A 165 15.82 9.65 -10.14
CA GLU A 165 16.00 9.12 -11.49
C GLU A 165 17.16 9.80 -12.23
N VAL A 166 17.33 11.12 -12.05
CA VAL A 166 18.45 11.88 -12.62
C VAL A 166 19.78 11.46 -11.99
N ASP A 167 19.80 11.32 -10.65
CA ASP A 167 21.01 10.95 -9.90
C ASP A 167 21.46 9.49 -10.17
N ALA A 168 20.54 8.65 -10.63
CA ALA A 168 20.80 7.24 -10.94
C ALA A 168 21.38 7.02 -12.36
N ILE A 169 21.48 8.06 -13.19
CA ILE A 169 22.08 7.97 -14.53
C ILE A 169 23.62 7.95 -14.36
N PRO A 170 24.31 6.86 -14.73
CA PRO A 170 25.77 6.82 -14.69
C PRO A 170 26.35 7.92 -15.60
N GLN A 171 27.27 8.72 -15.06
CA GLN A 171 28.08 9.68 -15.86
C GLN A 171 29.13 8.96 -16.68
#